data_4d1babe7575f69adc0b42e601242d03d
#
_entry.id   4d1babe7575f69adc0b42e601242d03d
#
_cell.length_a   1.000
_cell.length_b   1.000
_cell.length_c   1.000
_cell.angle_alpha   90.00
_cell.angle_beta   90.00
_cell.angle_gamma   90.00
#
_symmetry.space_group_name_H-M   'P 1'
#
loop_
_entity.id
_entity.type
_entity.pdbx_description
1 polymer ?
#
loop_
_entity_poly.entity_id
_entity_poly.type
_entity_poly.pdbx_seq_one_letter_code
_entity_poly.pdbx_strand_id
1 'polypeptide(L)'
;MSAASPSVENTFRSDATVISLVGFAHGTSHFFHFVLPPLFPWLMRDFGLTFTQVGAAMTVFFVVSGIGQALAGFVVDRVGALRVLYGGVALLSVGGLLYSAAQSYPMLLAAAAVAGLGNSVFHPADYTLLNRRVSASRLGHAFSVHGLTGSLGWAAAPVFVLAVAQSFGWRAACMGASMIGFLALGFLFANRRTLQDAQGLLAAERARRRGGSFAFLGVLVVWMCFAFFFVAVMAFGGLQNFAPAIFRDAYGVTLAFATTALTAYLLANAAGVAAGGFFASHGERQDRLVAYALCAAAVCSIVLASGKVPAWSVVSLMAMMGFGVGFSGPSRDILVRRAATSTFGTGAFGRVYGFVYSGIDAGLALAPLVFGPLMDAGHPTYVLWGIAMLQVAAIVA
;
A
#
# COMPACT_ATOMS: atom_id res chain seq x y z
N MET A 1 10.07 -24.44 -41.64
CA MET A 1 10.32 -25.03 -40.30
C MET A 1 10.92 -23.93 -39.44
N SER A 2 10.11 -23.27 -38.64
CA SER A 2 10.56 -22.25 -37.68
C SER A 2 11.04 -22.96 -36.41
N ALA A 3 12.35 -22.88 -36.13
CA ALA A 3 12.93 -23.39 -34.90
C ALA A 3 12.36 -22.57 -33.76
N ALA A 4 11.53 -23.20 -32.91
CA ALA A 4 11.10 -22.65 -31.65
C ALA A 4 12.37 -22.47 -30.80
N SER A 5 12.67 -21.22 -30.44
CA SER A 5 13.72 -20.91 -29.45
C SER A 5 13.41 -21.67 -28.15
N PRO A 6 14.41 -22.33 -27.52
CA PRO A 6 14.20 -23.06 -26.30
C PRO A 6 13.68 -22.07 -25.24
N SER A 7 12.46 -22.32 -24.74
CA SER A 7 11.95 -21.68 -23.54
C SER A 7 12.92 -22.01 -22.42
N VAL A 8 13.59 -20.99 -21.86
CA VAL A 8 14.36 -21.17 -20.62
C VAL A 8 13.35 -21.64 -19.57
N GLU A 9 13.36 -22.93 -19.25
CA GLU A 9 12.59 -23.44 -18.11
C GLU A 9 13.13 -22.75 -16.87
N ASN A 10 12.34 -21.78 -16.35
CA ASN A 10 12.68 -21.14 -15.10
C ASN A 10 12.62 -22.18 -14.00
N THR A 11 13.77 -22.49 -13.42
CA THR A 11 13.86 -23.43 -12.29
C THR A 11 13.13 -22.85 -11.07
N PHE A 12 12.66 -23.72 -10.18
CA PHE A 12 12.06 -23.30 -8.90
C PHE A 12 12.95 -22.27 -8.15
N ARG A 13 14.26 -22.49 -8.15
CA ARG A 13 15.22 -21.59 -7.49
C ARG A 13 15.25 -20.20 -8.14
N SER A 14 15.19 -20.14 -9.47
CA SER A 14 15.13 -18.86 -10.20
C SER A 14 13.84 -18.10 -9.87
N ASP A 15 12.69 -18.78 -9.93
CA ASP A 15 11.40 -18.17 -9.62
C ASP A 15 11.34 -17.69 -8.16
N ALA A 16 11.78 -18.51 -7.21
CA ALA A 16 11.82 -18.15 -5.79
C ALA A 16 12.72 -16.92 -5.55
N THR A 17 13.86 -16.84 -6.23
CA THR A 17 14.75 -15.66 -6.14
C THR A 17 14.06 -14.40 -6.66
N VAL A 18 13.43 -14.46 -7.84
CA VAL A 18 12.69 -13.30 -8.40
C VAL A 18 11.56 -12.87 -7.47
N ILE A 19 10.75 -13.83 -7.01
CA ILE A 19 9.61 -13.57 -6.10
C ILE A 19 10.10 -12.91 -4.81
N SER A 20 11.18 -13.42 -4.20
CA SER A 20 11.72 -12.88 -2.96
C SER A 20 12.30 -11.47 -3.12
N LEU A 21 13.03 -11.21 -4.21
CA LEU A 21 13.63 -9.91 -4.48
C LEU A 21 12.58 -8.83 -4.77
N VAL A 22 11.62 -9.15 -5.64
CA VAL A 22 10.51 -8.23 -5.96
C VAL A 22 9.64 -8.04 -4.72
N GLY A 23 9.34 -9.10 -3.97
CA GLY A 23 8.60 -9.02 -2.72
C GLY A 23 9.31 -8.17 -1.67
N PHE A 24 10.64 -8.29 -1.53
CA PHE A 24 11.39 -7.46 -0.59
C PHE A 24 11.39 -5.98 -1.00
N ALA A 25 11.55 -5.67 -2.28
CA ALA A 25 11.44 -4.31 -2.79
C ALA A 25 10.03 -3.73 -2.54
N HIS A 26 8.98 -4.52 -2.80
CA HIS A 26 7.59 -4.14 -2.54
C HIS A 26 7.32 -3.92 -1.05
N GLY A 27 7.78 -4.82 -0.19
CA GLY A 27 7.71 -4.65 1.27
C GLY A 27 8.42 -3.38 1.74
N THR A 28 9.55 -3.03 1.12
CA THR A 28 10.25 -1.77 1.39
C THR A 28 9.41 -0.55 1.00
N SER A 29 8.73 -0.58 -0.15
CA SER A 29 7.80 0.49 -0.56
C SER A 29 6.69 0.68 0.48
N HIS A 30 6.02 -0.40 0.87
CA HIS A 30 4.97 -0.35 1.89
C HIS A 30 5.49 0.07 3.27
N PHE A 31 6.71 -0.29 3.63
CA PHE A 31 7.37 0.21 4.83
C PHE A 31 7.44 1.75 4.83
N PHE A 32 7.76 2.36 3.69
CA PHE A 32 7.83 3.82 3.57
C PHE A 32 6.47 4.52 3.71
N HIS A 33 5.35 3.83 3.48
CA HIS A 33 4.02 4.37 3.76
C HIS A 33 3.81 4.69 5.26
N PHE A 34 4.56 4.05 6.14
CA PHE A 34 4.46 4.21 7.60
C PHE A 34 5.72 4.80 8.25
N VAL A 35 6.60 5.46 7.48
CA VAL A 35 7.77 6.13 8.07
C VAL A 35 7.35 7.40 8.82
N LEU A 36 6.53 8.26 8.22
CA LEU A 36 6.14 9.52 8.85
C LEU A 36 5.04 9.39 9.93
N PRO A 37 3.95 8.63 9.74
CA PRO A 37 2.84 8.63 10.69
C PRO A 37 3.22 8.35 12.15
N PRO A 38 4.07 7.36 12.49
CA PRO A 38 4.51 7.14 13.87
C PRO A 38 5.35 8.29 14.43
N LEU A 39 5.94 9.13 13.56
CA LEU A 39 6.78 10.27 13.93
C LEU A 39 5.99 11.57 14.13
N PHE A 40 4.69 11.60 13.87
CA PHE A 40 3.87 12.80 14.01
C PHE A 40 4.06 13.53 15.33
N PRO A 41 4.10 12.87 16.51
CA PRO A 41 4.32 13.57 17.77
C PRO A 41 5.64 14.36 17.83
N TRP A 42 6.71 13.84 17.24
CA TRP A 42 8.01 14.54 17.17
C TRP A 42 7.99 15.68 16.17
N LEU A 43 7.40 15.46 14.98
CA LEU A 43 7.32 16.47 13.93
C LEU A 43 6.44 17.65 14.34
N MET A 44 5.30 17.36 15.00
CA MET A 44 4.42 18.39 15.55
C MET A 44 5.13 19.24 16.58
N ARG A 45 5.88 18.61 17.50
CA ARG A 45 6.64 19.32 18.53
C ARG A 45 7.79 20.15 17.94
N ASP A 46 8.59 19.56 17.06
CA ASP A 46 9.84 20.17 16.58
C ASP A 46 9.59 21.29 15.55
N PHE A 47 8.49 21.21 14.79
CA PHE A 47 8.13 22.20 13.76
C PHE A 47 6.87 23.02 14.11
N GLY A 48 6.25 22.80 15.26
CA GLY A 48 5.00 23.51 15.63
C GLY A 48 3.81 23.18 14.73
N LEU A 49 3.72 21.94 14.23
CA LEU A 49 2.71 21.53 13.24
C LEU A 49 1.43 21.02 13.89
N THR A 50 0.32 21.16 13.17
CA THR A 50 -0.97 20.53 13.49
C THR A 50 -1.08 19.13 12.89
N PHE A 51 -2.07 18.34 13.30
CA PHE A 51 -2.37 17.02 12.68
C PHE A 51 -2.70 17.16 11.19
N THR A 52 -3.42 18.21 10.80
CA THR A 52 -3.70 18.52 9.39
C THR A 52 -2.40 18.74 8.60
N GLN A 53 -1.43 19.45 9.16
CA GLN A 53 -0.17 19.75 8.47
C GLN A 53 0.73 18.51 8.34
N VAL A 54 0.90 17.71 9.38
CA VAL A 54 1.66 16.46 9.27
C VAL A 54 0.96 15.45 8.37
N GLY A 55 -0.38 15.43 8.39
CA GLY A 55 -1.19 14.64 7.46
C GLY A 55 -1.04 15.09 6.01
N ALA A 56 -0.92 16.41 5.75
CA ALA A 56 -0.69 16.93 4.41
C ALA A 56 0.65 16.48 3.80
N ALA A 57 1.66 16.18 4.61
CA ALA A 57 2.88 15.55 4.10
C ALA A 57 2.60 14.14 3.52
N MET A 58 1.72 13.37 4.14
CA MET A 58 1.26 12.08 3.60
C MET A 58 0.39 12.26 2.35
N THR A 59 -0.44 13.31 2.33
CA THR A 59 -1.20 13.68 1.12
C THR A 59 -0.25 13.96 -0.05
N VAL A 60 0.79 14.76 0.14
CA VAL A 60 1.79 15.04 -0.90
C VAL A 60 2.44 13.75 -1.39
N PHE A 61 2.85 12.87 -0.47
CA PHE A 61 3.41 11.55 -0.82
C PHE A 61 2.47 10.77 -1.73
N PHE A 62 1.21 10.58 -1.35
CA PHE A 62 0.27 9.75 -2.09
C PHE A 62 -0.28 10.41 -3.36
N VAL A 63 -0.41 11.73 -3.41
CA VAL A 63 -0.78 12.45 -4.64
C VAL A 63 0.31 12.29 -5.69
N VAL A 64 1.58 12.52 -5.31
CA VAL A 64 2.72 12.36 -6.23
C VAL A 64 2.86 10.89 -6.64
N SER A 65 2.69 9.96 -5.70
CA SER A 65 2.69 8.52 -5.98
C SER A 65 1.58 8.14 -6.98
N GLY A 66 0.34 8.53 -6.74
CA GLY A 66 -0.80 8.18 -7.59
C GLY A 66 -0.69 8.74 -9.01
N ILE A 67 -0.32 10.01 -9.15
CA ILE A 67 -0.06 10.63 -10.47
C ILE A 67 1.10 9.91 -11.17
N GLY A 68 2.21 9.71 -10.45
CA GLY A 68 3.37 9.00 -10.98
C GLY A 68 3.04 7.57 -11.37
N GLN A 69 2.23 6.83 -10.60
CA GLN A 69 1.82 5.46 -10.88
C GLN A 69 0.99 5.35 -12.17
N ALA A 70 0.10 6.30 -12.44
CA ALA A 70 -0.65 6.37 -13.70
C ALA A 70 0.27 6.52 -14.92
N LEU A 71 1.43 7.16 -14.75
CA LEU A 71 2.41 7.40 -15.80
C LEU A 71 3.53 6.34 -15.85
N ALA A 72 3.79 5.66 -14.74
CA ALA A 72 4.92 4.74 -14.60
C ALA A 72 4.88 3.56 -15.59
N GLY A 73 3.68 3.09 -15.99
CA GLY A 73 3.55 2.06 -17.01
C GLY A 73 4.22 2.45 -18.34
N PHE A 74 4.08 3.70 -18.77
CA PHE A 74 4.74 4.21 -19.98
C PHE A 74 6.26 4.27 -19.84
N VAL A 75 6.75 4.57 -18.63
CA VAL A 75 8.19 4.61 -18.32
C VAL A 75 8.74 3.19 -18.28
N VAL A 76 8.04 2.25 -17.64
CA VAL A 76 8.38 0.81 -17.59
C VAL A 76 8.50 0.24 -19.01
N ASP A 77 7.56 0.58 -19.89
CA ASP A 77 7.58 0.10 -21.27
C ASP A 77 8.76 0.67 -22.07
N ARG A 78 9.23 1.87 -21.79
CA ARG A 78 10.32 2.52 -22.52
C ARG A 78 11.71 2.19 -21.97
N VAL A 79 11.85 2.12 -20.66
CA VAL A 79 13.13 2.03 -19.95
C VAL A 79 13.41 0.61 -19.46
N GLY A 80 12.34 -0.17 -19.25
CA GLY A 80 12.38 -1.52 -18.70
C GLY A 80 12.12 -1.55 -17.21
N ALA A 81 11.36 -2.55 -16.76
CA ALA A 81 10.84 -2.66 -15.40
C ALA A 81 11.93 -2.63 -14.31
N LEU A 82 13.04 -3.35 -14.52
CA LEU A 82 14.12 -3.43 -13.53
C LEU A 82 14.80 -2.08 -13.30
N ARG A 83 15.07 -1.31 -14.34
CA ARG A 83 15.70 0.01 -14.22
C ARG A 83 14.78 0.99 -13.51
N VAL A 84 13.50 0.92 -13.82
CA VAL A 84 12.47 1.75 -13.20
C VAL A 84 12.34 1.40 -11.72
N LEU A 85 12.35 0.10 -11.37
CA LEU A 85 12.34 -0.34 -9.97
C LEU A 85 13.58 0.15 -9.21
N TYR A 86 14.78 0.12 -9.79
CA TYR A 86 15.97 0.71 -9.17
C TYR A 86 15.79 2.20 -8.88
N GLY A 87 15.25 2.94 -9.84
CA GLY A 87 14.97 4.37 -9.67
C GLY A 87 13.98 4.62 -8.52
N GLY A 88 12.92 3.81 -8.43
CA GLY A 88 11.92 3.89 -7.37
C GLY A 88 12.51 3.65 -5.98
N VAL A 89 13.23 2.53 -5.82
CA VAL A 89 13.87 2.21 -4.52
C VAL A 89 14.92 3.27 -4.14
N ALA A 90 15.72 3.76 -5.11
CA ALA A 90 16.67 4.83 -4.86
C ALA A 90 15.99 6.12 -4.41
N LEU A 91 14.92 6.54 -5.08
CA LEU A 91 14.15 7.75 -4.70
C LEU A 91 13.49 7.62 -3.33
N LEU A 92 12.93 6.44 -2.98
CA LEU A 92 12.44 6.19 -1.62
C LEU A 92 13.54 6.35 -0.59
N SER A 93 14.72 5.75 -0.84
CA SER A 93 15.85 5.83 0.07
C SER A 93 16.35 7.28 0.23
N VAL A 94 16.47 8.01 -0.87
CA VAL A 94 16.78 9.45 -0.86
C VAL A 94 15.71 10.24 -0.12
N GLY A 95 14.43 9.93 -0.32
CA GLY A 95 13.33 10.53 0.43
C GLY A 95 13.49 10.36 1.95
N GLY A 96 13.91 9.17 2.41
CA GLY A 96 14.23 8.91 3.82
C GLY A 96 15.38 9.78 4.34
N LEU A 97 16.44 9.97 3.55
CA LEU A 97 17.54 10.89 3.90
C LEU A 97 17.05 12.35 3.97
N LEU A 98 16.24 12.77 3.01
CA LEU A 98 15.67 14.12 2.98
C LEU A 98 14.74 14.37 4.18
N TYR A 99 13.95 13.38 4.58
CA TYR A 99 13.18 13.46 5.83
C TYR A 99 14.10 13.67 7.02
N SER A 100 15.16 12.87 7.15
CA SER A 100 16.14 13.01 8.25
C SER A 100 16.81 14.38 8.28
N ALA A 101 17.09 14.97 7.12
CA ALA A 101 17.73 16.28 6.98
C ALA A 101 16.78 17.47 7.06
N ALA A 102 15.46 17.25 7.12
CA ALA A 102 14.47 18.32 7.09
C ALA A 102 14.59 19.24 8.31
N GLN A 103 14.66 20.56 8.05
CA GLN A 103 14.75 21.62 9.07
C GLN A 103 13.53 22.53 9.07
N SER A 104 12.59 22.30 8.15
CA SER A 104 11.36 23.09 8.02
C SER A 104 10.23 22.26 7.40
N TYR A 105 9.00 22.72 7.58
CA TYR A 105 7.83 22.07 7.00
C TYR A 105 7.89 21.97 5.46
N PRO A 106 8.29 23.03 4.69
CA PRO A 106 8.45 22.90 3.24
C PRO A 106 9.47 21.82 2.83
N MET A 107 10.59 21.65 3.59
CA MET A 107 11.55 20.58 3.32
C MET A 107 10.93 19.20 3.57
N LEU A 108 10.08 19.06 4.59
CA LEU A 108 9.35 17.82 4.87
C LEU A 108 8.40 17.48 3.71
N LEU A 109 7.67 18.48 3.16
CA LEU A 109 6.81 18.29 1.99
C LEU A 109 7.60 17.91 0.74
N ALA A 110 8.74 18.56 0.50
CA ALA A 110 9.62 18.22 -0.62
C ALA A 110 10.16 16.78 -0.51
N ALA A 111 10.57 16.36 0.69
CA ALA A 111 10.99 14.99 0.96
C ALA A 111 9.85 13.98 0.71
N ALA A 112 8.61 14.33 1.11
CA ALA A 112 7.41 13.52 0.85
C ALA A 112 7.14 13.37 -0.66
N ALA A 113 7.30 14.45 -1.43
CA ALA A 113 7.16 14.40 -2.88
C ALA A 113 8.21 13.49 -3.53
N VAL A 114 9.48 13.57 -3.12
CA VAL A 114 10.55 12.68 -3.62
C VAL A 114 10.27 11.22 -3.27
N ALA A 115 9.89 10.94 -2.03
CA ALA A 115 9.54 9.59 -1.61
C ALA A 115 8.28 9.07 -2.34
N GLY A 116 7.26 9.91 -2.54
CA GLY A 116 6.06 9.59 -3.31
C GLY A 116 6.37 9.26 -4.77
N LEU A 117 7.27 10.03 -5.40
CA LEU A 117 7.74 9.71 -6.75
C LEU A 117 8.46 8.36 -6.78
N GLY A 118 9.30 8.07 -5.79
CA GLY A 118 9.92 6.75 -5.64
C GLY A 118 8.89 5.63 -5.50
N ASN A 119 7.82 5.86 -4.73
CA ASN A 119 6.75 4.88 -4.51
C ASN A 119 5.93 4.56 -5.78
N SER A 120 5.80 5.51 -6.68
CA SER A 120 4.89 5.46 -7.84
C SER A 120 5.15 4.32 -8.82
N VAL A 121 6.34 3.74 -8.81
CA VAL A 121 6.75 2.79 -9.86
C VAL A 121 6.58 1.32 -9.48
N PHE A 122 6.34 1.01 -8.19
CA PHE A 122 6.42 -0.38 -7.71
C PHE A 122 5.39 -1.28 -8.38
N HIS A 123 4.10 -0.98 -8.33
CA HIS A 123 3.10 -1.86 -8.93
C HIS A 123 3.33 -2.11 -10.43
N PRO A 124 3.55 -1.09 -11.30
CA PRO A 124 3.84 -1.33 -12.72
C PRO A 124 5.13 -2.13 -12.96
N ALA A 125 6.19 -1.85 -12.20
CA ALA A 125 7.47 -2.54 -12.37
C ALA A 125 7.43 -3.97 -11.81
N ASP A 126 6.89 -4.15 -10.61
CA ASP A 126 6.82 -5.43 -9.91
C ASP A 126 5.97 -6.44 -10.68
N TYR A 127 4.75 -6.07 -11.05
CA TYR A 127 3.88 -6.96 -11.82
C TYR A 127 4.48 -7.28 -13.19
N THR A 128 5.18 -6.33 -13.82
CA THR A 128 5.88 -6.60 -15.09
C THR A 128 7.01 -7.62 -14.90
N LEU A 129 7.83 -7.47 -13.85
CA LEU A 129 8.90 -8.41 -13.54
C LEU A 129 8.36 -9.79 -13.19
N LEU A 130 7.35 -9.88 -12.31
CA LEU A 130 6.75 -11.15 -11.92
C LEU A 130 6.14 -11.88 -13.12
N ASN A 131 5.35 -11.20 -13.94
CA ASN A 131 4.72 -11.80 -15.13
C ASN A 131 5.73 -12.26 -16.18
N ARG A 132 6.89 -11.62 -16.28
CA ARG A 132 7.90 -11.94 -17.32
C ARG A 132 8.96 -12.93 -16.85
N ARG A 133 9.21 -13.01 -15.52
CA ARG A 133 10.33 -13.76 -14.98
C ARG A 133 9.92 -15.01 -14.18
N VAL A 134 8.67 -15.08 -13.74
CA VAL A 134 8.15 -16.23 -13.01
C VAL A 134 7.36 -17.15 -13.94
N SER A 135 7.54 -18.45 -13.79
CA SER A 135 6.79 -19.44 -14.58
C SER A 135 5.27 -19.32 -14.31
N ALA A 136 4.47 -19.55 -15.37
CA ALA A 136 3.01 -19.41 -15.31
C ALA A 136 2.35 -20.24 -14.18
N SER A 137 2.89 -21.43 -13.91
CA SER A 137 2.42 -22.32 -12.85
C SER A 137 2.62 -21.77 -11.43
N ARG A 138 3.53 -20.79 -11.24
CA ARG A 138 3.87 -20.19 -9.94
C ARG A 138 3.47 -18.72 -9.80
N LEU A 139 2.87 -18.12 -10.82
CA LEU A 139 2.44 -16.71 -10.79
C LEU A 139 1.45 -16.41 -9.65
N GLY A 140 0.53 -17.34 -9.36
CA GLY A 140 -0.40 -17.19 -8.23
C GLY A 140 0.32 -17.06 -6.90
N HIS A 141 1.34 -17.90 -6.66
CA HIS A 141 2.20 -17.80 -5.47
C HIS A 141 3.00 -16.50 -5.45
N ALA A 142 3.51 -16.06 -6.62
CA ALA A 142 4.26 -14.80 -6.73
C ALA A 142 3.41 -13.60 -6.31
N PHE A 143 2.16 -13.51 -6.76
CA PHE A 143 1.26 -12.42 -6.38
C PHE A 143 0.85 -12.50 -4.91
N SER A 144 0.68 -13.70 -4.36
CA SER A 144 0.38 -13.88 -2.93
C SER A 144 1.56 -13.42 -2.07
N VAL A 145 2.80 -13.81 -2.41
CA VAL A 145 4.00 -13.36 -1.69
C VAL A 145 4.19 -11.85 -1.82
N HIS A 146 3.95 -11.28 -3.00
CA HIS A 146 4.00 -9.83 -3.23
C HIS A 146 3.02 -9.09 -2.31
N GLY A 147 1.76 -9.50 -2.24
CA GLY A 147 0.77 -8.89 -1.33
C GLY A 147 1.13 -9.08 0.14
N LEU A 148 1.62 -10.27 0.53
CA LEU A 148 2.03 -10.57 1.90
C LEU A 148 3.23 -9.71 2.32
N THR A 149 4.25 -9.57 1.46
CA THR A 149 5.42 -8.73 1.79
C THR A 149 5.06 -7.27 1.93
N GLY A 150 4.11 -6.75 1.14
CA GLY A 150 3.55 -5.42 1.33
C GLY A 150 2.90 -5.26 2.71
N SER A 151 2.04 -6.19 3.10
CA SER A 151 1.38 -6.18 4.43
C SER A 151 2.39 -6.26 5.57
N LEU A 152 3.45 -7.07 5.43
CA LEU A 152 4.53 -7.18 6.41
C LEU A 152 5.37 -5.89 6.47
N GLY A 153 5.59 -5.22 5.34
CA GLY A 153 6.23 -3.91 5.29
C GLY A 153 5.46 -2.87 6.11
N TRP A 154 4.14 -2.81 5.93
CA TRP A 154 3.27 -1.96 6.75
C TRP A 154 3.36 -2.27 8.24
N ALA A 155 3.35 -3.54 8.62
CA ALA A 155 3.39 -3.95 10.04
C ALA A 155 4.76 -3.71 10.69
N ALA A 156 5.85 -3.88 9.95
CA ALA A 156 7.21 -3.69 10.46
C ALA A 156 7.55 -2.21 10.70
N ALA A 157 7.05 -1.31 9.85
CA ALA A 157 7.43 0.09 9.89
C ALA A 157 7.11 0.80 11.21
N PRO A 158 5.88 0.76 11.78
CA PRO A 158 5.58 1.45 13.03
C PRO A 158 6.44 0.95 14.19
N VAL A 159 6.72 -0.35 14.25
CA VAL A 159 7.55 -0.95 15.30
C VAL A 159 9.00 -0.45 15.19
N PHE A 160 9.58 -0.55 13.99
CA PHE A 160 10.95 -0.10 13.74
C PHE A 160 11.10 1.40 13.99
N VAL A 161 10.21 2.20 13.38
CA VAL A 161 10.28 3.66 13.44
C VAL A 161 10.13 4.15 14.88
N LEU A 162 9.16 3.61 15.64
CA LEU A 162 8.96 4.00 17.04
C LEU A 162 10.16 3.61 17.90
N ALA A 163 10.67 2.40 17.78
CA ALA A 163 11.81 1.92 18.56
C ALA A 163 13.06 2.78 18.32
N VAL A 164 13.37 3.08 17.06
CA VAL A 164 14.54 3.92 16.73
C VAL A 164 14.29 5.36 17.16
N ALA A 165 13.08 5.91 16.96
CA ALA A 165 12.79 7.30 17.32
C ALA A 165 12.84 7.53 18.83
N GLN A 166 12.39 6.57 19.65
CA GLN A 166 12.48 6.66 21.11
C GLN A 166 13.92 6.61 21.63
N SER A 167 14.78 5.82 20.97
CA SER A 167 16.18 5.62 21.41
C SER A 167 17.15 6.67 20.86
N PHE A 168 16.96 7.08 19.60
CA PHE A 168 17.94 7.88 18.84
C PHE A 168 17.32 9.13 18.18
N GLY A 169 16.04 9.37 18.39
CA GLY A 169 15.30 10.47 17.78
C GLY A 169 14.74 10.15 16.38
N TRP A 170 13.79 10.98 15.95
CA TRP A 170 13.04 10.75 14.72
C TRP A 170 13.90 10.84 13.44
N ARG A 171 14.95 11.68 13.46
CA ARG A 171 15.88 11.79 12.32
C ARG A 171 16.64 10.49 12.09
N ALA A 172 17.07 9.83 13.16
CA ALA A 172 17.72 8.53 13.09
C ALA A 172 16.76 7.46 12.57
N ALA A 173 15.46 7.52 12.92
CA ALA A 173 14.44 6.60 12.38
C ALA A 173 14.30 6.77 10.86
N CYS A 174 14.24 8.00 10.35
CA CYS A 174 14.20 8.26 8.91
C CYS A 174 15.48 7.79 8.19
N MET A 175 16.64 7.99 8.81
CA MET A 175 17.93 7.49 8.29
C MET A 175 17.96 5.97 8.25
N GLY A 176 17.48 5.30 9.30
CA GLY A 176 17.35 3.85 9.35
C GLY A 176 16.42 3.31 8.26
N ALA A 177 15.28 3.96 8.02
CA ALA A 177 14.38 3.63 6.92
C ALA A 177 15.09 3.76 5.56
N SER A 178 15.85 4.84 5.36
CA SER A 178 16.66 5.04 4.16
C SER A 178 17.70 3.93 3.96
N MET A 179 18.37 3.49 5.02
CA MET A 179 19.33 2.38 4.95
C MET A 179 18.65 1.07 4.53
N ILE A 180 17.45 0.77 5.03
CA ILE A 180 16.66 -0.39 4.57
C ILE A 180 16.42 -0.29 3.06
N GLY A 181 16.05 0.88 2.55
CA GLY A 181 15.86 1.09 1.12
C GLY A 181 17.14 0.88 0.30
N PHE A 182 18.28 1.41 0.75
CA PHE A 182 19.57 1.20 0.08
C PHE A 182 20.02 -0.27 0.15
N LEU A 183 19.74 -0.99 1.23
CA LEU A 183 19.98 -2.43 1.31
C LEU A 183 19.12 -3.18 0.28
N ALA A 184 17.83 -2.83 0.15
CA ALA A 184 16.97 -3.41 -0.87
C ALA A 184 17.52 -3.14 -2.29
N LEU A 185 17.96 -1.92 -2.56
CA LEU A 185 18.61 -1.57 -3.84
C LEU A 185 19.87 -2.40 -4.08
N GLY A 186 20.70 -2.57 -3.06
CA GLY A 186 21.90 -3.40 -3.12
C GLY A 186 21.60 -4.86 -3.45
N PHE A 187 20.58 -5.46 -2.81
CA PHE A 187 20.14 -6.83 -3.11
C PHE A 187 19.60 -6.97 -4.52
N LEU A 188 18.79 -6.02 -4.99
CA LEU A 188 18.30 -6.01 -6.37
C LEU A 188 19.46 -5.94 -7.37
N PHE A 189 20.44 -5.04 -7.12
CA PHE A 189 21.59 -4.85 -7.99
C PHE A 189 22.52 -6.05 -8.02
N ALA A 190 22.79 -6.67 -6.87
CA ALA A 190 23.60 -7.88 -6.76
C ALA A 190 23.00 -9.04 -7.57
N ASN A 191 21.65 -9.12 -7.64
CA ASN A 191 20.94 -10.16 -8.35
C ASN A 191 20.42 -9.72 -9.73
N ARG A 192 20.96 -8.64 -10.30
CA ARG A 192 20.49 -8.06 -11.57
C ARG A 192 20.40 -9.04 -12.73
N ARG A 193 21.31 -10.02 -12.81
CA ARG A 193 21.33 -11.02 -13.89
C ARG A 193 20.07 -11.90 -13.88
N THR A 194 19.59 -12.28 -12.70
CA THR A 194 18.36 -13.05 -12.53
C THR A 194 17.11 -12.23 -12.85
N LEU A 195 17.14 -10.91 -12.59
CA LEU A 195 16.01 -9.99 -12.81
C LEU A 195 15.99 -9.42 -14.24
N GLN A 196 17.10 -9.45 -14.99
CA GLN A 196 17.16 -8.90 -16.35
C GLN A 196 16.23 -9.65 -17.29
N ASP A 197 15.43 -8.89 -18.07
CA ASP A 197 14.50 -9.37 -19.07
C ASP A 197 14.90 -8.86 -20.46
N ALA A 198 15.71 -9.65 -21.17
CA ALA A 198 16.15 -9.31 -22.53
C ALA A 198 14.99 -9.34 -23.56
N GLN A 199 13.94 -10.14 -23.32
CA GLN A 199 12.78 -10.25 -24.23
C GLN A 199 11.74 -9.15 -23.98
N GLY A 200 11.71 -8.58 -22.79
CA GLY A 200 10.79 -7.51 -22.42
C GLY A 200 11.02 -6.22 -23.20
N LEU A 201 12.24 -5.92 -23.60
CA LEU A 201 12.55 -4.77 -24.45
C LEU A 201 11.94 -4.92 -25.84
N LEU A 202 11.92 -6.13 -26.41
CA LEU A 202 11.30 -6.42 -27.72
C LEU A 202 9.77 -6.43 -27.65
N ALA A 203 9.20 -6.88 -26.53
CA ALA A 203 7.74 -6.85 -26.32
C ALA A 203 7.22 -5.42 -26.11
N ALA A 204 7.98 -4.57 -25.43
CA ALA A 204 7.69 -3.16 -25.26
C ALA A 204 7.61 -2.41 -26.60
N GLU A 205 8.48 -2.74 -27.54
CA GLU A 205 8.47 -2.14 -28.87
C GLU A 205 7.21 -2.50 -29.68
N ARG A 206 6.65 -3.70 -29.47
CA ARG A 206 5.38 -4.15 -30.07
C ARG A 206 4.14 -3.52 -29.41
N ALA A 207 4.15 -3.35 -28.10
CA ALA A 207 3.05 -2.70 -27.33
C ALA A 207 2.94 -1.21 -27.69
N ARG A 208 4.05 -0.55 -27.98
CA ARG A 208 4.11 0.86 -28.39
C ARG A 208 3.35 1.17 -29.69
N ARG A 209 3.11 0.17 -30.56
CA ARG A 209 2.35 0.31 -31.80
C ARG A 209 0.84 0.17 -31.64
N ARG A 210 0.35 -0.29 -30.48
CA ARG A 210 -1.09 -0.41 -30.17
C ARG A 210 -1.51 0.78 -29.30
N GLY A 211 -2.00 1.84 -29.94
CA GLY A 211 -2.51 3.04 -29.26
C GLY A 211 -3.52 2.70 -28.14
N GLY A 212 -3.39 3.36 -27.02
CA GLY A 212 -4.27 3.15 -25.85
C GLY A 212 -5.59 3.92 -26.01
N SER A 213 -6.73 3.25 -25.89
CA SER A 213 -8.04 3.87 -25.80
C SER A 213 -8.43 4.12 -24.32
N PHE A 214 -8.98 5.28 -24.01
CA PHE A 214 -9.58 5.63 -22.71
C PHE A 214 -11.07 5.25 -22.62
N ALA A 215 -11.58 4.45 -23.57
CA ALA A 215 -12.99 4.05 -23.63
C ALA A 215 -13.49 3.37 -22.36
N PHE A 216 -12.62 2.74 -21.57
CA PHE A 216 -12.96 2.14 -20.29
C PHE A 216 -13.46 3.15 -19.24
N LEU A 217 -13.11 4.43 -19.34
CA LEU A 217 -13.61 5.49 -18.46
C LEU A 217 -15.10 5.81 -18.68
N GLY A 218 -15.67 5.40 -19.80
CA GLY A 218 -17.13 5.50 -20.06
C GLY A 218 -17.97 4.42 -19.37
N VAL A 219 -17.37 3.47 -18.65
CA VAL A 219 -18.06 2.31 -18.09
C VAL A 219 -18.24 2.46 -16.58
N LEU A 220 -19.51 2.49 -16.13
CA LEU A 220 -19.88 2.72 -14.73
C LEU A 220 -19.18 1.75 -13.76
N VAL A 221 -19.10 0.46 -14.11
CA VAL A 221 -18.50 -0.57 -13.24
C VAL A 221 -17.03 -0.26 -12.91
N VAL A 222 -16.28 0.37 -13.81
CA VAL A 222 -14.88 0.78 -13.55
C VAL A 222 -14.82 1.85 -12.47
N TRP A 223 -15.76 2.80 -12.49
CA TRP A 223 -15.88 3.85 -11.48
C TRP A 223 -16.36 3.30 -10.13
N MET A 224 -17.26 2.33 -10.13
CA MET A 224 -17.67 1.63 -8.89
C MET A 224 -16.49 0.90 -8.25
N CYS A 225 -15.70 0.17 -9.04
CA CYS A 225 -14.49 -0.46 -8.54
C CYS A 225 -13.46 0.57 -7.99
N PHE A 226 -13.27 1.69 -8.69
CA PHE A 226 -12.43 2.80 -8.21
C PHE A 226 -12.98 3.35 -6.89
N ALA A 227 -14.28 3.65 -6.82
CA ALA A 227 -14.94 4.20 -5.64
C ALA A 227 -14.83 3.27 -4.44
N PHE A 228 -14.97 1.96 -4.64
CA PHE A 228 -14.78 0.95 -3.61
C PHE A 228 -13.37 1.04 -2.99
N PHE A 229 -12.32 1.03 -3.83
CA PHE A 229 -10.95 1.15 -3.34
C PHE A 229 -10.72 2.49 -2.65
N PHE A 230 -11.19 3.58 -3.26
CA PHE A 230 -11.07 4.91 -2.70
C PHE A 230 -11.66 4.98 -1.29
N VAL A 231 -12.90 4.53 -1.11
CA VAL A 231 -13.61 4.60 0.19
C VAL A 231 -13.01 3.66 1.22
N ALA A 232 -12.75 2.40 0.83
CA ALA A 232 -12.20 1.39 1.74
C ALA A 232 -10.78 1.77 2.22
N VAL A 233 -9.96 2.30 1.32
CA VAL A 233 -8.59 2.66 1.65
C VAL A 233 -8.51 4.04 2.32
N MET A 234 -9.47 4.93 2.08
CA MET A 234 -9.60 6.16 2.87
C MET A 234 -9.86 5.85 4.36
N ALA A 235 -10.69 4.84 4.66
CA ALA A 235 -10.88 4.35 6.03
C ALA A 235 -9.55 3.85 6.63
N PHE A 236 -8.79 3.08 5.89
CA PHE A 236 -7.47 2.62 6.31
C PHE A 236 -6.49 3.78 6.52
N GLY A 237 -6.49 4.79 5.64
CA GLY A 237 -5.65 5.99 5.76
C GLY A 237 -5.89 6.78 7.05
N GLY A 238 -7.12 6.79 7.57
CA GLY A 238 -7.44 7.36 8.88
C GLY A 238 -6.69 6.65 10.01
N LEU A 239 -6.70 5.30 10.02
CA LEU A 239 -5.93 4.51 10.98
C LEU A 239 -4.43 4.66 10.78
N GLN A 240 -3.97 4.60 9.54
CA GLN A 240 -2.56 4.71 9.18
C GLN A 240 -1.92 5.97 9.78
N ASN A 241 -2.60 7.10 9.66
CA ASN A 241 -2.05 8.38 10.08
C ASN A 241 -2.29 8.69 11.55
N PHE A 242 -3.44 8.30 12.11
CA PHE A 242 -3.89 8.85 13.38
C PHE A 242 -4.15 7.83 14.47
N ALA A 243 -4.17 6.50 14.21
CA ALA A 243 -4.52 5.51 15.23
C ALA A 243 -3.69 5.64 16.53
N PRO A 244 -2.35 5.83 16.50
CA PRO A 244 -1.59 6.01 17.74
C PRO A 244 -2.01 7.25 18.54
N ALA A 245 -2.32 8.37 17.87
CA ALA A 245 -2.80 9.59 18.52
C ALA A 245 -4.23 9.41 19.03
N ILE A 246 -5.13 8.83 18.22
CA ILE A 246 -6.53 8.55 18.61
C ILE A 246 -6.57 7.75 19.90
N PHE A 247 -5.85 6.64 20.00
CA PHE A 247 -5.92 5.79 21.17
C PHE A 247 -5.25 6.41 22.40
N ARG A 248 -4.14 7.15 22.20
CA ARG A 248 -3.53 7.91 23.29
C ARG A 248 -4.50 8.93 23.87
N ASP A 249 -5.16 9.70 23.03
CA ASP A 249 -5.99 10.83 23.45
C ASP A 249 -7.38 10.37 23.92
N ALA A 250 -7.97 9.30 23.31
CA ALA A 250 -9.29 8.79 23.68
C ALA A 250 -9.27 7.80 24.87
N TYR A 251 -8.17 7.07 25.06
CA TYR A 251 -8.07 5.99 26.05
C TYR A 251 -6.97 6.23 27.11
N GLY A 252 -6.21 7.31 27.02
CA GLY A 252 -5.13 7.63 27.96
C GLY A 252 -3.97 6.63 27.95
N VAL A 253 -3.81 5.85 26.88
CA VAL A 253 -2.76 4.82 26.77
C VAL A 253 -1.43 5.41 26.31
N THR A 254 -0.34 4.69 26.55
CA THR A 254 0.99 5.11 26.05
C THR A 254 1.08 5.03 24.53
N LEU A 255 1.97 5.81 23.93
CA LEU A 255 2.23 5.76 22.50
C LEU A 255 2.68 4.36 22.05
N ALA A 256 3.47 3.66 22.87
CA ALA A 256 3.90 2.28 22.60
C ALA A 256 2.70 1.33 22.53
N PHE A 257 1.77 1.40 23.48
CA PHE A 257 0.55 0.58 23.48
C PHE A 257 -0.32 0.89 22.26
N ALA A 258 -0.53 2.16 21.94
CA ALA A 258 -1.33 2.59 20.78
C ALA A 258 -0.69 2.13 19.44
N THR A 259 0.65 2.17 19.35
CA THR A 259 1.38 1.63 18.17
C THR A 259 1.26 0.10 18.11
N THR A 260 1.27 -0.60 19.24
CA THR A 260 1.02 -2.05 19.29
C THR A 260 -0.39 -2.38 18.78
N ALA A 261 -1.39 -1.59 19.11
CA ALA A 261 -2.76 -1.78 18.60
C ALA A 261 -2.82 -1.62 17.06
N LEU A 262 -2.15 -0.61 16.52
CA LEU A 262 -2.03 -0.45 15.06
C LEU A 262 -1.28 -1.62 14.40
N THR A 263 -0.19 -2.06 15.00
CA THR A 263 0.59 -3.22 14.52
C THR A 263 -0.25 -4.50 14.55
N ALA A 264 -1.04 -4.71 15.61
CA ALA A 264 -1.95 -5.83 15.71
C ALA A 264 -3.01 -5.82 14.59
N TYR A 265 -3.57 -4.65 14.27
CA TYR A 265 -4.44 -4.47 13.10
C TYR A 265 -3.72 -4.90 11.81
N LEU A 266 -2.51 -4.43 11.57
CA LEU A 266 -1.77 -4.68 10.33
C LEU A 266 -1.38 -6.17 10.18
N LEU A 267 -0.92 -6.81 11.26
CA LEU A 267 -0.61 -8.24 11.26
C LEU A 267 -1.87 -9.10 11.09
N ALA A 268 -2.94 -8.75 11.78
CA ALA A 268 -4.22 -9.44 11.63
C ALA A 268 -4.82 -9.23 10.24
N ASN A 269 -4.61 -8.07 9.61
CA ASN A 269 -4.98 -7.83 8.22
C ASN A 269 -4.22 -8.79 7.28
N ALA A 270 -2.92 -8.95 7.44
CA ALA A 270 -2.13 -9.91 6.66
C ALA A 270 -2.64 -11.36 6.84
N ALA A 271 -2.94 -11.76 8.08
CA ALA A 271 -3.53 -13.07 8.38
C ALA A 271 -4.94 -13.21 7.75
N GLY A 272 -5.73 -12.14 7.80
CA GLY A 272 -7.03 -12.07 7.15
C GLY A 272 -6.94 -12.27 5.64
N VAL A 273 -5.99 -11.61 4.97
CA VAL A 273 -5.74 -11.79 3.51
C VAL A 273 -5.40 -13.24 3.19
N ALA A 274 -4.54 -13.87 3.98
CA ALA A 274 -4.18 -15.28 3.79
C ALA A 274 -5.38 -16.22 3.96
N ALA A 275 -6.17 -16.03 5.03
CA ALA A 275 -7.38 -16.79 5.27
C ALA A 275 -8.46 -16.53 4.19
N GLY A 276 -8.70 -15.25 3.86
CA GLY A 276 -9.65 -14.83 2.83
C GLY A 276 -9.33 -15.44 1.47
N GLY A 277 -8.05 -15.56 1.10
CA GLY A 277 -7.62 -16.20 -0.15
C GLY A 277 -8.04 -17.66 -0.24
N PHE A 278 -7.98 -18.40 0.85
CA PHE A 278 -8.45 -19.78 0.92
C PHE A 278 -9.97 -19.87 0.70
N PHE A 279 -10.74 -19.02 1.38
CA PHE A 279 -12.22 -19.01 1.26
C PHE A 279 -12.67 -18.46 -0.10
N ALA A 280 -12.00 -17.47 -0.64
CA ALA A 280 -12.32 -16.88 -1.94
C ALA A 280 -12.20 -17.88 -3.11
N SER A 281 -11.31 -18.88 -2.99
CA SER A 281 -11.14 -19.92 -4.02
C SER A 281 -12.28 -20.95 -4.05
N HIS A 282 -13.07 -21.07 -2.98
CA HIS A 282 -14.12 -22.11 -2.82
C HIS A 282 -15.55 -21.56 -2.80
N GLY A 283 -15.73 -20.23 -2.73
CA GLY A 283 -17.03 -19.59 -2.55
C GLY A 283 -17.62 -18.98 -3.82
N GLU A 284 -18.94 -19.10 -4.04
CA GLU A 284 -19.63 -18.46 -5.15
C GLU A 284 -20.09 -17.01 -4.84
N ARG A 285 -20.28 -16.68 -3.54
CA ARG A 285 -20.89 -15.41 -3.08
C ARG A 285 -19.84 -14.49 -2.45
N GLN A 286 -18.92 -14.01 -3.28
CA GLN A 286 -17.84 -13.11 -2.86
C GLN A 286 -18.35 -11.78 -2.29
N ASP A 287 -19.46 -11.27 -2.85
CA ASP A 287 -20.15 -10.06 -2.39
C ASP A 287 -20.56 -10.15 -0.91
N ARG A 288 -21.14 -11.26 -0.48
CA ARG A 288 -21.54 -11.46 0.92
C ARG A 288 -20.35 -11.58 1.87
N LEU A 289 -19.27 -12.25 1.45
CA LEU A 289 -18.06 -12.36 2.25
C LEU A 289 -17.46 -10.99 2.52
N VAL A 290 -17.35 -10.15 1.48
CA VAL A 290 -16.90 -8.77 1.62
C VAL A 290 -17.81 -7.99 2.56
N ALA A 291 -19.14 -8.04 2.34
CA ALA A 291 -20.09 -7.31 3.15
C ALA A 291 -20.03 -7.68 4.64
N TYR A 292 -20.05 -8.97 4.97
CA TYR A 292 -19.99 -9.42 6.37
C TYR A 292 -18.66 -9.04 7.04
N ALA A 293 -17.54 -9.18 6.33
CA ALA A 293 -16.23 -8.84 6.87
C ALA A 293 -16.10 -7.34 7.13
N LEU A 294 -16.57 -6.49 6.22
CA LEU A 294 -16.56 -5.03 6.40
C LEU A 294 -17.57 -4.57 7.46
N CYS A 295 -18.74 -5.20 7.57
CA CYS A 295 -19.70 -4.94 8.66
C CYS A 295 -19.07 -5.26 10.02
N ALA A 296 -18.41 -6.42 10.16
CA ALA A 296 -17.71 -6.76 11.41
C ALA A 296 -16.62 -5.75 11.76
N ALA A 297 -15.84 -5.31 10.77
CA ALA A 297 -14.83 -4.27 10.96
C ALA A 297 -15.46 -2.93 11.36
N ALA A 298 -16.57 -2.53 10.74
CA ALA A 298 -17.30 -1.31 11.09
C ALA A 298 -17.83 -1.36 12.53
N VAL A 299 -18.37 -2.50 12.96
CA VAL A 299 -18.82 -2.70 14.37
C VAL A 299 -17.65 -2.53 15.33
N CYS A 300 -16.48 -3.12 15.04
CA CYS A 300 -15.29 -2.92 15.89
C CYS A 300 -14.90 -1.44 15.96
N SER A 301 -14.96 -0.71 14.84
CA SER A 301 -14.67 0.72 14.80
C SER A 301 -15.68 1.54 15.63
N ILE A 302 -16.98 1.23 15.55
CA ILE A 302 -18.03 1.87 16.35
C ILE A 302 -17.81 1.62 17.84
N VAL A 303 -17.49 0.38 18.22
CA VAL A 303 -17.21 -0.01 19.61
C VAL A 303 -16.02 0.78 20.14
N LEU A 304 -14.93 0.89 19.35
CA LEU A 304 -13.77 1.71 19.71
C LEU A 304 -14.13 3.21 19.78
N ALA A 305 -14.95 3.71 18.86
CA ALA A 305 -15.38 5.11 18.83
C ALA A 305 -16.24 5.51 20.03
N SER A 306 -16.90 4.55 20.68
CA SER A 306 -17.71 4.81 21.89
C SER A 306 -16.86 5.33 23.06
N GLY A 307 -15.57 5.03 23.11
CA GLY A 307 -14.68 5.38 24.23
C GLY A 307 -15.01 4.67 25.55
N LYS A 308 -15.98 3.74 25.55
CA LYS A 308 -16.51 3.09 26.76
C LYS A 308 -15.90 1.72 27.07
N VAL A 309 -15.13 1.17 26.14
CA VAL A 309 -14.49 -0.13 26.35
C VAL A 309 -13.18 0.01 27.13
N PRO A 310 -12.80 -1.00 27.91
CA PRO A 310 -11.54 -0.97 28.65
C PRO A 310 -10.33 -0.83 27.70
N ALA A 311 -9.33 -0.06 28.08
CA ALA A 311 -8.13 0.17 27.24
C ALA A 311 -7.44 -1.12 26.78
N TRP A 312 -7.41 -2.17 27.60
CA TRP A 312 -6.81 -3.46 27.24
C TRP A 312 -7.48 -4.13 26.03
N SER A 313 -8.77 -3.85 25.77
CA SER A 313 -9.52 -4.41 24.65
C SER A 313 -9.19 -3.75 23.30
N VAL A 314 -8.55 -2.60 23.28
CA VAL A 314 -8.21 -1.85 22.06
C VAL A 314 -7.37 -2.71 21.11
N VAL A 315 -6.37 -3.42 21.60
CA VAL A 315 -5.50 -4.29 20.76
C VAL A 315 -6.32 -5.40 20.12
N SER A 316 -7.18 -6.07 20.88
CA SER A 316 -8.02 -7.16 20.38
C SER A 316 -9.04 -6.68 19.34
N LEU A 317 -9.71 -5.56 19.61
CA LEU A 317 -10.68 -4.96 18.67
C LEU A 317 -9.98 -4.50 17.36
N MET A 318 -8.79 -3.91 17.47
CA MET A 318 -7.98 -3.54 16.30
C MET A 318 -7.55 -4.76 15.50
N ALA A 319 -7.15 -5.86 16.16
CA ALA A 319 -6.82 -7.11 15.48
C ALA A 319 -8.04 -7.71 14.77
N MET A 320 -9.20 -7.75 15.43
CA MET A 320 -10.45 -8.24 14.81
C MET A 320 -10.86 -7.39 13.60
N MET A 321 -10.77 -6.07 13.73
CA MET A 321 -11.05 -5.13 12.65
C MET A 321 -10.09 -5.34 11.48
N GLY A 322 -8.78 -5.45 11.75
CA GLY A 322 -7.77 -5.71 10.73
C GLY A 322 -7.98 -7.04 10.02
N PHE A 323 -8.28 -8.11 10.78
CA PHE A 323 -8.60 -9.41 10.19
C PHE A 323 -9.80 -9.35 9.25
N GLY A 324 -10.90 -8.70 9.65
CA GLY A 324 -12.08 -8.54 8.81
C GLY A 324 -11.79 -7.80 7.50
N VAL A 325 -11.08 -6.67 7.58
CA VAL A 325 -10.67 -5.90 6.40
C VAL A 325 -9.78 -6.75 5.48
N GLY A 326 -8.78 -7.43 6.02
CA GLY A 326 -7.88 -8.29 5.26
C GLY A 326 -8.61 -9.48 4.62
N PHE A 327 -9.52 -10.12 5.36
CA PHE A 327 -10.31 -11.26 4.89
C PHE A 327 -11.19 -10.91 3.66
N SER A 328 -11.67 -9.67 3.57
CA SER A 328 -12.43 -9.18 2.43
C SER A 328 -11.60 -9.02 1.15
N GLY A 329 -10.27 -8.83 1.27
CA GLY A 329 -9.39 -8.44 0.17
C GLY A 329 -9.43 -9.38 -1.04
N PRO A 330 -9.14 -10.69 -0.91
CA PRO A 330 -9.13 -11.62 -2.04
C PRO A 330 -10.48 -11.75 -2.75
N SER A 331 -11.58 -11.76 -2.00
CA SER A 331 -12.94 -11.78 -2.56
C SER A 331 -13.24 -10.53 -3.37
N ARG A 332 -12.86 -9.36 -2.85
CA ARG A 332 -12.93 -8.07 -3.54
C ARG A 332 -12.14 -8.09 -4.86
N ASP A 333 -10.91 -8.57 -4.85
CA ASP A 333 -10.07 -8.61 -6.04
C ASP A 333 -10.64 -9.53 -7.13
N ILE A 334 -11.33 -10.62 -6.74
CA ILE A 334 -12.07 -11.47 -7.66
C ILE A 334 -13.25 -10.72 -8.28
N LEU A 335 -14.02 -9.95 -7.50
CA LEU A 335 -15.14 -9.14 -8.00
C LEU A 335 -14.65 -8.11 -9.02
N VAL A 336 -13.59 -7.36 -8.71
CA VAL A 336 -12.95 -6.40 -9.63
C VAL A 336 -12.48 -7.09 -10.91
N ARG A 337 -11.83 -8.26 -10.80
CA ARG A 337 -11.40 -9.03 -11.96
C ARG A 337 -12.58 -9.47 -12.83
N ARG A 338 -13.66 -9.98 -12.24
CA ARG A 338 -14.86 -10.37 -12.98
C ARG A 338 -15.47 -9.18 -13.72
N ALA A 339 -15.59 -8.03 -13.05
CA ALA A 339 -16.10 -6.80 -13.64
C ALA A 339 -15.24 -6.32 -14.82
N ALA A 340 -13.91 -6.33 -14.69
CA ALA A 340 -12.99 -5.94 -15.75
C ALA A 340 -13.04 -6.88 -16.96
N THR A 341 -13.05 -8.21 -16.72
CA THR A 341 -13.00 -9.21 -17.81
C THR A 341 -14.31 -9.34 -18.56
N SER A 342 -15.46 -9.21 -17.88
CA SER A 342 -16.78 -9.28 -18.52
C SER A 342 -17.02 -8.12 -19.50
N THR A 343 -16.42 -6.96 -19.23
CA THR A 343 -16.69 -5.73 -19.99
C THR A 343 -15.65 -5.49 -21.11
N PHE A 344 -14.37 -5.83 -20.87
CA PHE A 344 -13.27 -5.42 -21.78
C PHE A 344 -12.42 -6.56 -22.32
N GLY A 345 -12.64 -7.80 -21.89
CA GLY A 345 -11.78 -8.93 -22.23
C GLY A 345 -10.36 -8.75 -21.66
N THR A 346 -9.44 -9.64 -22.03
CA THR A 346 -8.06 -9.68 -21.48
C THR A 346 -7.13 -8.58 -22.03
N GLY A 347 -7.49 -7.91 -23.14
CA GLY A 347 -6.62 -6.93 -23.80
C GLY A 347 -6.55 -5.54 -23.16
N ALA A 348 -7.51 -5.19 -22.30
CA ALA A 348 -7.56 -3.88 -21.61
C ALA A 348 -7.18 -3.96 -20.13
N PHE A 349 -6.81 -5.14 -19.64
CA PHE A 349 -6.64 -5.49 -18.24
C PHE A 349 -5.69 -4.52 -17.50
N GLY A 350 -4.50 -4.25 -18.03
CA GLY A 350 -3.51 -3.40 -17.35
C GLY A 350 -3.97 -1.96 -17.14
N ARG A 351 -4.72 -1.38 -18.07
CA ARG A 351 -5.22 0.01 -18.00
C ARG A 351 -6.38 0.15 -17.03
N VAL A 352 -7.32 -0.79 -17.05
CA VAL A 352 -8.45 -0.83 -16.14
C VAL A 352 -7.97 -1.03 -14.70
N TYR A 353 -7.06 -1.97 -14.48
CA TYR A 353 -6.46 -2.18 -13.17
C TYR A 353 -5.68 -0.95 -12.69
N GLY A 354 -4.84 -0.36 -13.55
CA GLY A 354 -4.09 0.85 -13.20
C GLY A 354 -5.00 1.98 -12.72
N PHE A 355 -6.12 2.21 -13.41
CA PHE A 355 -7.10 3.21 -13.00
C PHE A 355 -7.83 2.82 -11.71
N VAL A 356 -8.34 1.61 -11.61
CA VAL A 356 -9.07 1.14 -10.42
C VAL A 356 -8.19 1.20 -9.17
N TYR A 357 -6.94 0.77 -9.28
CA TYR A 357 -6.00 0.81 -8.16
C TYR A 357 -5.51 2.23 -7.81
N SER A 358 -5.62 3.21 -8.70
CA SER A 358 -5.35 4.61 -8.34
C SER A 358 -6.34 5.17 -7.30
N GLY A 359 -7.49 4.51 -7.12
CA GLY A 359 -8.39 4.75 -6.00
C GLY A 359 -7.73 4.54 -4.63
N ILE A 360 -6.76 3.62 -4.53
CA ILE A 360 -5.95 3.40 -3.31
C ILE A 360 -5.17 4.67 -2.95
N ASP A 361 -4.35 5.17 -3.88
CA ASP A 361 -3.55 6.38 -3.63
C ASP A 361 -4.44 7.59 -3.36
N ALA A 362 -5.56 7.72 -4.09
CA ALA A 362 -6.52 8.80 -3.88
C ALA A 362 -7.16 8.75 -2.48
N GLY A 363 -7.53 7.56 -1.99
CA GLY A 363 -8.07 7.37 -0.65
C GLY A 363 -7.04 7.70 0.43
N LEU A 364 -5.81 7.21 0.29
CA LEU A 364 -4.70 7.52 1.20
C LEU A 364 -4.32 9.00 1.20
N ALA A 365 -4.40 9.67 0.05
CA ALA A 365 -4.13 11.09 -0.08
C ALA A 365 -5.20 11.96 0.59
N LEU A 366 -6.47 11.57 0.48
CA LEU A 366 -7.57 12.37 1.01
C LEU A 366 -7.79 12.15 2.52
N ALA A 367 -7.51 10.95 3.04
CA ALA A 367 -7.75 10.61 4.44
C ALA A 367 -7.14 11.62 5.44
N PRO A 368 -5.88 12.04 5.33
CA PRO A 368 -5.31 13.01 6.27
C PRO A 368 -5.98 14.38 6.21
N LEU A 369 -6.42 14.83 5.03
CA LEU A 369 -7.09 16.12 4.84
C LEU A 369 -8.50 16.14 5.45
N VAL A 370 -9.18 14.98 5.48
CA VAL A 370 -10.51 14.86 6.09
C VAL A 370 -10.41 14.64 7.60
N PHE A 371 -9.51 13.79 8.05
CA PHE A 371 -9.42 13.39 9.44
C PHE A 371 -8.49 14.26 10.29
N GLY A 372 -7.49 14.92 9.68
CA GLY A 372 -6.59 15.85 10.39
C GLY A 372 -7.32 16.98 11.11
N PRO A 373 -8.25 17.71 10.46
CA PRO A 373 -9.04 18.75 11.12
C PRO A 373 -9.86 18.26 12.30
N LEU A 374 -10.36 17.01 12.26
CA LEU A 374 -11.07 16.41 13.42
C LEU A 374 -10.11 16.16 14.61
N MET A 375 -8.88 15.73 14.31
CA MET A 375 -7.83 15.57 15.32
C MET A 375 -7.42 16.93 15.90
N ASP A 376 -7.23 17.94 15.08
CA ASP A 376 -6.88 19.31 15.50
C ASP A 376 -7.99 19.96 16.35
N ALA A 377 -9.25 19.62 16.06
CA ALA A 377 -10.41 20.08 16.85
C ALA A 377 -10.60 19.31 18.19
N GLY A 378 -9.73 18.35 18.51
CA GLY A 378 -9.83 17.55 19.74
C GLY A 378 -10.93 16.47 19.71
N HIS A 379 -11.32 16.02 18.54
CA HIS A 379 -12.36 15.00 18.35
C HIS A 379 -11.81 13.67 17.79
N PRO A 380 -10.85 12.98 18.44
CA PRO A 380 -10.20 11.79 17.92
C PRO A 380 -11.17 10.63 17.66
N THR A 381 -12.23 10.49 18.46
CA THR A 381 -13.25 9.44 18.30
C THR A 381 -14.08 9.63 17.03
N TYR A 382 -14.24 10.85 16.52
CA TYR A 382 -14.98 11.11 15.28
C TYR A 382 -14.25 10.52 14.05
N VAL A 383 -12.94 10.38 14.11
CA VAL A 383 -12.19 9.67 13.09
C VAL A 383 -12.63 8.20 13.01
N LEU A 384 -12.81 7.53 14.15
CA LEU A 384 -13.28 6.14 14.20
C LEU A 384 -14.73 5.99 13.69
N TRP A 385 -15.61 6.95 13.99
CA TRP A 385 -16.94 7.02 13.41
C TRP A 385 -16.89 7.18 11.88
N GLY A 386 -16.04 8.08 11.39
CA GLY A 386 -15.81 8.27 9.95
C GLY A 386 -15.29 6.99 9.27
N ILE A 387 -14.36 6.28 9.92
CA ILE A 387 -13.85 4.99 9.43
C ILE A 387 -14.98 3.95 9.33
N ALA A 388 -15.83 3.84 10.35
CA ALA A 388 -16.98 2.93 10.31
C ALA A 388 -17.95 3.27 9.16
N MET A 389 -18.25 4.56 8.99
CA MET A 389 -19.12 5.02 7.87
C MET A 389 -18.51 4.69 6.51
N LEU A 390 -17.20 4.89 6.34
CA LEU A 390 -16.50 4.55 5.09
C LEU A 390 -16.48 3.04 4.83
N GLN A 391 -16.31 2.21 5.87
CA GLN A 391 -16.37 0.74 5.73
C GLN A 391 -17.77 0.27 5.29
N VAL A 392 -18.84 0.86 5.84
CA VAL A 392 -20.21 0.59 5.41
C VAL A 392 -20.46 1.10 3.98
N ALA A 393 -19.99 2.33 3.66
CA ALA A 393 -20.11 2.88 2.32
C ALA A 393 -19.41 2.03 1.26
N ALA A 394 -18.27 1.42 1.60
CA ALA A 394 -17.56 0.51 0.70
C ALA A 394 -18.36 -0.76 0.35
N ILE A 395 -19.34 -1.17 1.17
CA ILE A 395 -20.21 -2.32 0.86
C ILE A 395 -21.20 -1.99 -0.26
N VAL A 396 -21.54 -0.72 -0.42
CA VAL A 396 -22.53 -0.24 -1.40
C VAL A 396 -21.85 0.14 -2.72
N ALA A 397 -20.57 0.47 -2.70
CA ALA A 397 -19.76 0.83 -3.87
C ALA A 397 -19.29 -0.42 -4.63
#